data_c5bbad6696b6bd91a96e7f37fe1fbcc6
#
_entry.id   c5bbad6696b6bd91a96e7f37fe1fbcc6
#
_cell.length_a   1.000
_cell.length_b   1.000
_cell.length_c   1.000
_cell.angle_alpha   90.00
_cell.angle_beta   90.00
_cell.angle_gamma   90.00
#
_symmetry.space_group_name_H-M   'P 1'
#
loop_
_entity.id
_entity.type
_entity.pdbx_description
1 polymer ?
#
loop_
_entity_poly.entity_id
_entity_poly.type
_entity_poly.pdbx_seq_one_letter_code
_entity_poly.pdbx_strand_id
1 'polypeptide(L)'
;MNRQSAPERLCKALVLTVMTLAGIGFEAHAFEKASGREQDPQQKETSTKQVKSYVCPMHPEVRSTKRGKCPKCKMDLRLERAVTSTAVTGDQNLLAANTASNAPGYARKMVIPEVDVLDQNGNALHFYSDLIKGKTVAINFIFTNCTTICPPLAATFARVQKEMGDKVGRDVYFISISVDPLTDTPERLKAWGAKFKAGPGWTFVTGDKEQIDKLLYALGASVSRREDHSPTVIVGNDLKGVWTRTYGLARTTQLEELIMNVIEGNVDESLTKGTAKP
;
A
#
# COMPACT_ATOMS: atom_id res chain seq x y z
N MET A 1 -60.25 2.46 -20.42
CA MET A 1 -60.91 1.22 -20.90
C MET A 1 -59.85 0.16 -21.01
N ASN A 2 -60.15 -0.96 -20.33
CA ASN A 2 -59.57 -2.32 -20.34
C ASN A 2 -58.09 -2.49 -19.88
N ARG A 3 -57.91 -3.03 -18.68
CA ARG A 3 -58.12 -4.40 -18.09
C ARG A 3 -57.45 -5.48 -18.91
N GLN A 4 -56.52 -6.24 -18.42
CA GLN A 4 -56.52 -7.44 -17.57
C GLN A 4 -55.15 -8.12 -17.75
N SER A 5 -54.50 -8.78 -16.93
CA SER A 5 -54.57 -9.56 -15.71
C SER A 5 -53.52 -10.67 -15.81
N ALA A 6 -52.85 -10.97 -14.70
CA ALA A 6 -51.95 -12.12 -14.50
C ALA A 6 -52.66 -13.47 -14.69
N PRO A 7 -51.97 -14.64 -14.72
CA PRO A 7 -51.92 -15.38 -13.45
C PRO A 7 -50.63 -16.14 -13.15
N GLU A 8 -50.48 -16.38 -11.87
CA GLU A 8 -49.66 -17.38 -11.18
C GLU A 8 -49.81 -18.81 -11.75
N ARG A 9 -48.76 -19.59 -11.68
CA ARG A 9 -48.89 -21.02 -11.42
C ARG A 9 -47.78 -21.58 -10.55
N LEU A 10 -48.19 -21.91 -9.37
CA LEU A 10 -47.67 -22.84 -8.38
C LEU A 10 -47.39 -24.23 -9.01
N CYS A 11 -46.28 -24.85 -8.67
CA CYS A 11 -46.15 -26.32 -8.71
C CYS A 11 -45.29 -26.79 -7.53
N LYS A 12 -46.02 -27.31 -6.52
CA LYS A 12 -45.48 -28.16 -5.44
C LYS A 12 -45.44 -29.60 -5.92
N ALA A 13 -44.39 -30.33 -5.58
CA ALA A 13 -44.36 -31.80 -5.36
C ALA A 13 -42.98 -32.10 -4.72
N LEU A 14 -42.83 -32.41 -3.53
CA LEU A 14 -43.12 -33.48 -2.58
C LEU A 14 -42.88 -34.91 -3.12
N VAL A 15 -41.73 -35.51 -2.81
CA VAL A 15 -41.60 -36.96 -2.60
C VAL A 15 -40.61 -37.22 -1.45
N LEU A 16 -41.14 -38.00 -0.52
CA LEU A 16 -40.55 -38.56 0.70
C LEU A 16 -39.96 -39.95 0.44
N THR A 17 -39.11 -40.38 1.38
CA THR A 17 -38.79 -41.80 1.76
C THR A 17 -37.65 -42.45 0.95
N VAL A 18 -36.65 -43.09 1.56
CA VAL A 18 -36.65 -44.29 2.41
C VAL A 18 -35.31 -44.46 3.14
N MET A 19 -35.38 -44.80 4.42
CA MET A 19 -34.33 -45.39 5.24
C MET A 19 -33.91 -46.77 4.75
N THR A 20 -32.62 -47.11 4.89
CA THR A 20 -32.24 -48.50 5.29
C THR A 20 -30.97 -48.48 6.14
N LEU A 21 -31.09 -49.16 7.28
CA LEU A 21 -30.07 -49.57 8.21
C LEU A 21 -29.18 -50.70 7.67
N ALA A 22 -27.92 -50.70 8.02
CA ALA A 22 -27.04 -51.84 8.38
C ALA A 22 -25.70 -51.20 8.82
N GLY A 23 -25.17 -51.32 10.00
CA GLY A 23 -25.09 -52.38 10.97
C GLY A 23 -23.77 -53.15 10.81
N ILE A 24 -22.99 -53.26 11.92
CA ILE A 24 -21.80 -54.13 12.10
C ILE A 24 -20.48 -53.42 11.72
N GLY A 25 -19.45 -53.32 12.55
CA GLY A 25 -19.06 -54.04 13.77
C GLY A 25 -17.81 -53.42 14.36
N PHE A 26 -17.75 -53.52 15.55
CA PHE A 26 -16.79 -53.42 16.59
C PHE A 26 -15.50 -54.20 16.27
N GLU A 27 -14.31 -53.59 16.50
CA GLU A 27 -13.21 -54.29 17.14
C GLU A 27 -12.17 -53.30 17.66
N ALA A 28 -11.98 -53.34 18.98
CA ALA A 28 -10.91 -52.74 19.73
C ALA A 28 -9.72 -53.69 19.70
N HIS A 29 -8.56 -53.19 19.35
CA HIS A 29 -7.30 -53.85 19.73
C HIS A 29 -6.45 -52.88 20.53
N ALA A 30 -6.41 -53.15 21.81
CA ALA A 30 -5.36 -52.75 22.72
C ALA A 30 -4.10 -53.60 22.44
N PHE A 31 -2.96 -52.98 22.29
CA PHE A 31 -1.66 -53.60 22.40
C PHE A 31 -0.69 -52.54 23.01
N GLU A 32 -0.51 -52.62 24.20
CA GLU A 32 0.57 -53.12 25.09
C GLU A 32 1.97 -52.43 24.92
N LYS A 33 2.40 -51.92 26.06
CA LYS A 33 3.69 -51.35 26.39
C LYS A 33 4.89 -52.12 25.81
N ALA A 34 5.83 -51.41 25.22
CA ALA A 34 7.23 -51.79 25.28
C ALA A 34 8.08 -50.55 25.61
N SER A 35 8.68 -50.63 26.78
CA SER A 35 9.74 -49.81 27.32
C SER A 35 10.98 -49.99 26.44
N GLY A 36 11.48 -48.89 25.90
CA GLY A 36 12.78 -48.83 25.23
C GLY A 36 13.41 -47.48 25.54
N ARG A 37 14.24 -47.49 26.54
CA ARG A 37 15.11 -46.39 27.01
C ARG A 37 16.30 -46.34 26.05
N GLU A 38 16.37 -45.35 25.16
CA GLU A 38 17.57 -45.10 24.36
C GLU A 38 18.00 -43.66 24.54
N GLN A 39 19.27 -43.51 24.77
CA GLN A 39 19.99 -42.38 25.33
C GLN A 39 20.11 -41.25 24.32
N ASP A 40 19.86 -40.05 24.82
CA ASP A 40 20.05 -38.73 24.25
C ASP A 40 21.55 -38.43 24.01
N PRO A 41 21.95 -38.02 22.76
CA PRO A 41 23.23 -37.35 22.57
C PRO A 41 23.05 -35.85 22.77
N GLN A 42 23.66 -35.34 23.76
CA GLN A 42 23.89 -33.96 24.13
C GLN A 42 23.99 -33.03 22.93
N GLN A 43 22.96 -32.22 22.68
CA GLN A 43 23.05 -31.01 21.86
C GLN A 43 23.75 -29.93 22.68
N LYS A 44 24.98 -29.68 22.26
CA LYS A 44 25.84 -28.60 22.73
C LYS A 44 25.19 -27.28 22.35
N GLU A 45 24.56 -26.59 23.29
CA GLU A 45 24.05 -25.23 23.14
C GLU A 45 25.21 -24.29 22.80
N THR A 46 25.32 -23.91 21.54
CA THR A 46 26.16 -22.79 21.10
C THR A 46 25.43 -21.51 21.47
N SER A 47 25.70 -20.97 22.62
CA SER A 47 25.26 -19.66 23.08
C SER A 47 25.86 -18.59 22.15
N THR A 48 25.10 -18.19 21.14
CA THR A 48 25.44 -17.04 20.28
C THR A 48 25.21 -15.77 21.08
N LYS A 49 26.30 -15.23 21.62
CA LYS A 49 26.34 -13.95 22.33
C LYS A 49 25.90 -12.85 21.37
N GLN A 50 24.65 -12.39 21.48
CA GLN A 50 24.14 -11.27 20.68
C GLN A 50 24.93 -10.00 21.02
N VAL A 51 25.73 -9.53 20.09
CA VAL A 51 26.45 -8.27 20.20
C VAL A 51 25.44 -7.14 19.97
N LYS A 52 25.11 -6.39 21.02
CA LYS A 52 24.26 -5.20 20.92
C LYS A 52 25.00 -4.11 20.17
N SER A 53 24.45 -3.63 19.05
CA SER A 53 24.96 -2.52 18.26
C SER A 53 24.15 -1.25 18.56
N TYR A 54 24.81 -0.12 18.68
CA TYR A 54 24.21 1.20 18.86
C TYR A 54 24.59 2.10 17.69
N VAL A 55 23.65 2.83 17.12
CA VAL A 55 23.83 3.68 15.95
C VAL A 55 23.34 5.10 16.22
N CYS A 56 23.97 6.08 15.61
CA CYS A 56 23.52 7.47 15.66
C CYS A 56 22.36 7.68 14.66
N PRO A 57 21.21 8.23 15.07
CA PRO A 57 20.10 8.49 14.16
C PRO A 57 20.44 9.47 13.02
N MET A 58 21.37 10.40 13.25
CA MET A 58 21.79 11.41 12.27
C MET A 58 23.04 11.03 11.47
N HIS A 59 23.84 10.06 11.99
CA HIS A 59 25.09 9.60 11.38
C HIS A 59 25.11 8.08 11.39
N PRO A 60 24.45 7.43 10.43
CA PRO A 60 24.33 5.96 10.39
C PRO A 60 25.67 5.22 10.31
N GLU A 61 26.71 5.89 9.86
CA GLU A 61 28.09 5.40 9.82
C GLU A 61 28.74 5.32 11.22
N VAL A 62 28.19 6.04 12.22
CA VAL A 62 28.69 6.00 13.59
C VAL A 62 27.99 4.89 14.35
N ARG A 63 28.70 3.75 14.52
CA ARG A 63 28.24 2.56 15.23
C ARG A 63 29.15 2.27 16.42
N SER A 64 28.59 1.73 17.50
CA SER A 64 29.29 1.34 18.71
C SER A 64 28.66 0.10 19.34
N THR A 65 29.45 -0.71 19.98
CA THR A 65 28.98 -1.85 20.82
C THR A 65 28.56 -1.43 22.22
N LYS A 66 28.79 -0.16 22.59
CA LYS A 66 28.46 0.41 23.91
C LYS A 66 27.54 1.60 23.76
N ARG A 67 26.70 1.84 24.76
CA ARG A 67 25.94 3.10 24.86
C ARG A 67 26.91 4.28 24.95
N GLY A 68 26.59 5.38 24.27
CA GLY A 68 27.41 6.57 24.28
C GLY A 68 26.83 7.67 23.43
N LYS A 69 27.62 8.73 23.22
CA LYS A 69 27.25 9.89 22.38
C LYS A 69 27.98 9.82 21.04
N CYS A 70 27.31 10.26 20.00
CA CYS A 70 27.90 10.41 18.67
C CYS A 70 29.02 11.46 18.71
N PRO A 71 30.24 11.16 18.24
CA PRO A 71 31.34 12.13 18.25
C PRO A 71 31.06 13.31 17.31
N LYS A 72 30.23 13.12 16.28
CA LYS A 72 29.92 14.18 15.30
C LYS A 72 28.84 15.15 15.77
N CYS A 73 27.76 14.68 16.40
CA CYS A 73 26.61 15.53 16.77
C CYS A 73 26.26 15.52 18.26
N LYS A 74 27.01 14.81 19.10
CA LYS A 74 26.82 14.72 20.57
C LYS A 74 25.49 14.07 21.02
N MET A 75 24.62 13.62 20.11
CA MET A 75 23.39 12.92 20.44
C MET A 75 23.65 11.49 20.92
N ASP A 76 22.74 10.97 21.76
CA ASP A 76 22.85 9.62 22.28
C ASP A 76 22.66 8.57 21.16
N LEU A 77 23.53 7.57 21.15
CA LEU A 77 23.44 6.42 20.27
C LEU A 77 22.25 5.55 20.70
N ARG A 78 21.43 5.15 19.74
CA ARG A 78 20.26 4.27 19.95
C ARG A 78 20.61 2.83 19.66
N LEU A 79 20.03 1.91 20.44
CA LEU A 79 20.17 0.47 20.21
C LEU A 79 19.60 0.13 18.83
N GLU A 80 20.44 -0.44 17.97
CA GLU A 80 19.99 -1.03 16.72
C GLU A 80 19.20 -2.31 17.06
N ARG A 81 17.90 -2.33 16.76
CA ARG A 81 17.09 -3.54 16.93
C ARG A 81 17.63 -4.59 15.98
N ALA A 82 18.25 -5.63 16.49
CA ALA A 82 18.54 -6.81 15.71
C ALA A 82 17.20 -7.35 15.18
N VAL A 83 17.04 -7.40 13.87
CA VAL A 83 15.95 -8.14 13.23
C VAL A 83 16.26 -9.61 13.49
N THR A 84 15.69 -10.15 14.55
CA THR A 84 15.74 -11.60 14.82
C THR A 84 14.93 -12.26 13.72
N SER A 85 15.59 -12.88 12.77
CA SER A 85 14.97 -13.80 11.83
C SER A 85 14.57 -15.06 12.59
N THR A 86 13.40 -15.02 13.20
CA THR A 86 12.72 -16.25 13.62
C THR A 86 12.16 -16.87 12.34
N ALA A 87 12.73 -18.00 11.95
CA ALA A 87 12.22 -18.82 10.88
C ALA A 87 10.82 -19.32 11.28
N VAL A 88 9.80 -18.63 10.78
CA VAL A 88 8.46 -19.17 10.70
C VAL A 88 8.30 -19.67 9.27
N THR A 89 8.28 -20.99 9.14
CA THR A 89 7.89 -21.69 7.92
C THR A 89 6.44 -21.38 7.61
N GLY A 90 6.22 -20.48 6.70
CA GLY A 90 4.89 -20.06 6.23
C GLY A 90 4.98 -18.70 5.58
N ASP A 91 4.95 -18.70 4.25
CA ASP A 91 4.81 -17.51 3.40
C ASP A 91 6.03 -16.58 3.27
N GLN A 92 7.10 -17.11 2.68
CA GLN A 92 8.31 -16.34 2.33
C GLN A 92 8.12 -15.34 1.18
N ASN A 93 6.90 -15.20 0.62
CA ASN A 93 6.71 -14.37 -0.59
C ASN A 93 6.30 -12.91 -0.32
N LEU A 94 5.96 -12.55 0.90
CA LEU A 94 5.54 -11.18 1.24
C LEU A 94 6.66 -10.30 1.83
N LEU A 95 7.73 -10.88 2.40
CA LEU A 95 8.81 -10.11 3.04
C LEU A 95 9.98 -9.80 2.10
N ALA A 96 10.16 -10.55 1.02
CA ALA A 96 11.19 -10.28 0.02
C ALA A 96 10.90 -9.05 -0.85
N ALA A 97 9.65 -8.56 -0.87
CA ALA A 97 9.25 -7.41 -1.68
C ALA A 97 9.70 -6.04 -1.12
N ASN A 98 10.04 -5.93 0.16
CA ASN A 98 10.20 -4.62 0.81
C ASN A 98 11.64 -4.20 1.13
N THR A 99 12.66 -5.05 0.98
CA THR A 99 14.05 -4.70 1.34
C THR A 99 14.87 -4.09 0.21
N ALA A 100 14.33 -3.97 -1.00
CA ALA A 100 15.04 -3.43 -2.16
C ALA A 100 14.47 -2.09 -2.68
N SER A 101 13.73 -1.33 -1.85
CA SER A 101 12.99 -0.13 -2.29
C SER A 101 13.81 1.15 -2.39
N ASN A 102 15.13 1.12 -2.19
CA ASN A 102 16.00 2.31 -2.27
C ASN A 102 16.95 2.34 -3.47
N ALA A 103 16.76 1.49 -4.48
CA ALA A 103 17.50 1.59 -5.73
C ALA A 103 16.72 2.42 -6.73
N PRO A 104 17.30 3.48 -7.34
CA PRO A 104 16.65 4.22 -8.41
C PRO A 104 16.52 3.34 -9.64
N GLY A 105 15.34 3.26 -10.21
CA GLY A 105 15.17 2.86 -11.61
C GLY A 105 14.75 1.43 -11.91
N TYR A 106 13.84 0.79 -11.15
CA TYR A 106 13.29 -0.50 -11.60
C TYR A 106 11.77 -0.45 -11.74
N ALA A 107 11.28 -0.81 -12.94
CA ALA A 107 9.90 -1.17 -13.21
C ALA A 107 9.55 -2.43 -12.40
N ARG A 108 9.25 -2.25 -11.12
CA ARG A 108 8.79 -3.33 -10.25
C ARG A 108 7.28 -3.37 -10.32
N LYS A 109 6.72 -4.55 -10.53
CA LYS A 109 5.27 -4.74 -10.38
C LYS A 109 4.88 -4.28 -8.98
N MET A 110 4.24 -3.12 -8.89
CA MET A 110 3.76 -2.57 -7.64
C MET A 110 2.57 -3.42 -7.18
N VAL A 111 2.65 -3.97 -5.99
CA VAL A 111 1.53 -4.70 -5.39
C VAL A 111 0.70 -3.70 -4.59
N ILE A 112 -0.43 -3.31 -5.15
CA ILE A 112 -1.37 -2.38 -4.50
C ILE A 112 -2.41 -3.22 -3.77
N PRO A 113 -2.60 -3.03 -2.45
CA PRO A 113 -3.55 -3.81 -1.68
C PRO A 113 -4.99 -3.42 -2.01
N GLU A 114 -5.89 -4.37 -1.91
CA GLU A 114 -7.31 -4.10 -1.83
C GLU A 114 -7.63 -3.61 -0.42
N VAL A 115 -8.08 -2.38 -0.31
CA VAL A 115 -8.50 -1.76 0.95
C VAL A 115 -9.78 -0.95 0.72
N ASP A 116 -10.62 -0.88 1.75
CA ASP A 116 -11.83 -0.07 1.73
C ASP A 116 -11.49 1.39 2.01
N VAL A 117 -11.98 2.29 1.17
CA VAL A 117 -11.73 3.72 1.26
C VAL A 117 -13.00 4.52 1.00
N LEU A 118 -12.98 5.80 1.32
CA LEU A 118 -14.03 6.76 1.00
C LEU A 118 -13.50 7.80 0.02
N ASP A 119 -14.31 8.13 -1.00
CA ASP A 119 -14.02 9.28 -1.86
C ASP A 119 -14.45 10.61 -1.22
N GLN A 120 -14.18 11.71 -1.88
CA GLN A 120 -14.57 13.06 -1.43
C GLN A 120 -16.07 13.30 -1.36
N ASN A 121 -16.90 12.40 -1.84
CA ASN A 121 -18.37 12.47 -1.76
C ASN A 121 -18.93 11.53 -0.70
N GLY A 122 -18.06 10.78 0.01
CA GLY A 122 -18.45 9.79 1.00
C GLY A 122 -18.85 8.43 0.42
N ASN A 123 -18.62 8.20 -0.87
CA ASN A 123 -18.85 6.90 -1.48
C ASN A 123 -17.78 5.90 -1.01
N ALA A 124 -18.21 4.72 -0.59
CA ALA A 124 -17.32 3.62 -0.28
C ALA A 124 -16.81 2.97 -1.57
N LEU A 125 -15.51 2.77 -1.66
CA LEU A 125 -14.80 2.22 -2.81
C LEU A 125 -13.78 1.19 -2.35
N HIS A 126 -13.51 0.22 -3.22
CA HIS A 126 -12.38 -0.70 -3.11
C HIS A 126 -11.20 -0.11 -3.87
N PHE A 127 -10.12 0.25 -3.18
CA PHE A 127 -9.06 1.08 -3.74
C PHE A 127 -8.45 0.50 -5.02
N TYR A 128 -8.06 -0.78 -5.00
CA TYR A 128 -7.49 -1.39 -6.20
C TYR A 128 -8.54 -1.62 -7.28
N SER A 129 -9.64 -2.29 -6.94
CA SER A 129 -10.65 -2.70 -7.92
C SER A 129 -11.34 -1.53 -8.61
N ASP A 130 -11.66 -0.45 -7.86
CA ASP A 130 -12.44 0.67 -8.39
C ASP A 130 -11.55 1.80 -8.94
N LEU A 131 -10.38 2.03 -8.36
CA LEU A 131 -9.56 3.20 -8.72
C LEU A 131 -8.33 2.86 -9.56
N ILE A 132 -7.78 1.65 -9.47
CA ILE A 132 -6.50 1.29 -10.08
C ILE A 132 -6.64 0.29 -11.22
N LYS A 133 -7.41 -0.78 -11.00
CA LYS A 133 -7.47 -1.93 -11.90
C LYS A 133 -7.78 -1.53 -13.33
N GLY A 134 -6.87 -1.86 -14.23
CA GLY A 134 -7.01 -1.60 -15.66
C GLY A 134 -6.79 -0.14 -16.08
N LYS A 135 -6.35 0.75 -15.18
CA LYS A 135 -6.24 2.19 -15.46
C LYS A 135 -4.80 2.66 -15.45
N THR A 136 -4.59 3.82 -16.10
CA THR A 136 -3.42 4.67 -15.83
C THR A 136 -3.77 5.64 -14.72
N VAL A 137 -2.92 5.78 -13.72
CA VAL A 137 -3.17 6.64 -12.57
C VAL A 137 -1.96 7.51 -12.24
N ALA A 138 -2.22 8.72 -11.74
CA ALA A 138 -1.23 9.58 -11.11
C ALA A 138 -1.66 9.80 -9.66
N ILE A 139 -0.86 9.29 -8.72
CA ILE A 139 -1.17 9.28 -7.29
C ILE A 139 -0.27 10.26 -6.57
N ASN A 140 -0.85 11.12 -5.73
CA ASN A 140 -0.10 11.94 -4.78
C ASN A 140 -0.67 11.81 -3.37
N PHE A 141 0.08 12.32 -2.41
CA PHE A 141 -0.25 12.22 -0.99
C PHE A 141 -0.45 13.62 -0.42
N ILE A 142 -1.51 13.83 0.34
CA ILE A 142 -1.90 15.13 0.86
C ILE A 142 -2.39 15.03 2.31
N PHE A 143 -2.48 16.17 2.98
CA PHE A 143 -3.41 16.39 4.10
C PHE A 143 -3.96 17.81 4.05
N THR A 144 -5.23 18.00 4.41
CA THR A 144 -5.96 19.25 4.15
C THR A 144 -5.45 20.45 4.94
N ASN A 145 -4.74 20.23 6.06
CA ASN A 145 -4.12 21.25 6.88
C ASN A 145 -2.68 21.59 6.48
N CYS A 146 -2.16 21.00 5.41
CA CYS A 146 -0.82 21.30 4.90
C CYS A 146 -0.78 22.72 4.33
N THR A 147 0.21 23.51 4.77
CA THR A 147 0.42 24.89 4.30
C THR A 147 1.67 25.06 3.45
N THR A 148 2.46 24.01 3.29
CA THR A 148 3.78 24.05 2.64
C THR A 148 3.79 23.37 1.27
N ILE A 149 3.92 22.03 1.24
CA ILE A 149 4.18 21.27 0.00
C ILE A 149 2.91 20.83 -0.73
N CYS A 150 1.79 20.56 -0.02
CA CYS A 150 0.57 20.08 -0.65
C CYS A 150 -0.10 21.11 -1.57
N PRO A 151 -0.21 22.43 -1.21
CA PRO A 151 -0.81 23.40 -2.10
C PRO A 151 -0.08 23.56 -3.44
N PRO A 152 1.27 23.74 -3.50
CA PRO A 152 1.96 23.82 -4.78
C PRO A 152 1.88 22.52 -5.60
N LEU A 153 1.89 21.34 -4.96
CA LEU A 153 1.70 20.06 -5.65
C LEU A 153 0.28 19.94 -6.23
N ALA A 154 -0.74 20.29 -5.47
CA ALA A 154 -2.12 20.30 -5.95
C ALA A 154 -2.32 21.32 -7.11
N ALA A 155 -1.66 22.47 -7.02
CA ALA A 155 -1.68 23.44 -8.12
C ALA A 155 -1.01 22.90 -9.40
N THR A 156 0.03 22.08 -9.27
CA THR A 156 0.65 21.39 -10.40
C THR A 156 -0.33 20.39 -11.01
N PHE A 157 -0.99 19.55 -10.21
CA PHE A 157 -2.01 18.61 -10.70
C PHE A 157 -3.17 19.33 -11.40
N ALA A 158 -3.63 20.45 -10.84
CA ALA A 158 -4.68 21.27 -11.46
C ALA A 158 -4.28 21.81 -12.84
N ARG A 159 -3.03 22.24 -13.02
CA ARG A 159 -2.51 22.68 -14.32
C ARG A 159 -2.40 21.51 -15.29
N VAL A 160 -1.84 20.37 -14.87
CA VAL A 160 -1.79 19.16 -15.69
C VAL A 160 -3.20 18.73 -16.11
N GLN A 161 -4.18 18.74 -15.18
CA GLN A 161 -5.58 18.45 -15.53
C GLN A 161 -6.11 19.38 -16.62
N LYS A 162 -5.82 20.67 -16.51
CA LYS A 162 -6.24 21.66 -17.51
C LYS A 162 -5.57 21.46 -18.86
N GLU A 163 -4.27 21.16 -18.88
CA GLU A 163 -3.48 20.99 -20.12
C GLU A 163 -3.83 19.66 -20.82
N MET A 164 -4.04 18.59 -20.07
CA MET A 164 -4.43 17.30 -20.60
C MET A 164 -5.93 17.22 -20.99
N GLY A 165 -6.76 18.13 -20.46
CA GLY A 165 -8.19 18.23 -20.82
C GLY A 165 -8.93 16.90 -20.63
N ASP A 166 -9.66 16.48 -21.67
CA ASP A 166 -10.52 15.27 -21.65
C ASP A 166 -9.76 13.94 -21.50
N LYS A 167 -8.42 13.95 -21.53
CA LYS A 167 -7.62 12.77 -21.24
C LYS A 167 -7.73 12.39 -19.76
N VAL A 168 -7.87 13.37 -18.86
CA VAL A 168 -8.08 13.11 -17.43
C VAL A 168 -9.52 12.65 -17.20
N GLY A 169 -9.68 11.47 -16.64
CA GLY A 169 -10.97 10.78 -16.50
C GLY A 169 -11.29 9.80 -17.62
N ARG A 170 -10.44 9.74 -18.67
CA ARG A 170 -10.53 8.76 -19.75
C ARG A 170 -9.25 7.93 -19.88
N ASP A 171 -8.12 8.59 -20.09
CA ASP A 171 -6.82 7.94 -20.37
C ASP A 171 -5.95 7.86 -19.10
N VAL A 172 -6.11 8.81 -18.18
CA VAL A 172 -5.45 8.85 -16.87
C VAL A 172 -6.41 9.35 -15.80
N TYR A 173 -6.25 8.82 -14.58
CA TYR A 173 -7.03 9.22 -13.41
C TYR A 173 -6.09 9.77 -12.33
N PHE A 174 -6.46 10.87 -11.71
CA PHE A 174 -5.70 11.45 -10.60
C PHE A 174 -6.29 10.98 -9.28
N ILE A 175 -5.41 10.59 -8.35
CA ILE A 175 -5.80 10.11 -7.03
C ILE A 175 -4.95 10.84 -5.99
N SER A 176 -5.61 11.57 -5.09
CA SER A 176 -4.96 12.21 -3.93
C SER A 176 -5.34 11.45 -2.67
N ILE A 177 -4.36 10.82 -2.02
CA ILE A 177 -4.59 10.00 -0.82
C ILE A 177 -4.25 10.84 0.42
N SER A 178 -5.17 10.91 1.38
CA SER A 178 -4.90 11.55 2.66
C SER A 178 -3.89 10.75 3.48
N VAL A 179 -2.90 11.43 4.05
CA VAL A 179 -1.97 10.88 5.06
C VAL A 179 -2.43 11.14 6.50
N ASP A 180 -3.57 11.82 6.66
CA ASP A 180 -4.18 12.16 7.96
C ASP A 180 -5.67 11.82 7.98
N PRO A 181 -6.06 10.54 7.84
CA PRO A 181 -7.47 10.14 7.71
C PRO A 181 -8.31 10.45 8.96
N LEU A 182 -7.69 10.65 10.12
CA LEU A 182 -8.39 11.04 11.33
C LEU A 182 -8.92 12.49 11.26
N THR A 183 -8.27 13.35 10.49
CA THR A 183 -8.64 14.76 10.32
C THR A 183 -9.35 15.00 8.99
N ASP A 184 -8.93 14.32 7.93
CA ASP A 184 -9.38 14.56 6.57
C ASP A 184 -10.64 13.75 6.24
N THR A 185 -11.81 14.32 6.58
CA THR A 185 -13.11 13.75 6.19
C THR A 185 -13.37 13.93 4.69
N PRO A 186 -14.33 13.19 4.11
CA PRO A 186 -14.76 13.39 2.72
C PRO A 186 -15.09 14.85 2.39
N GLU A 187 -15.80 15.54 3.27
CA GLU A 187 -16.20 16.94 3.07
C GLU A 187 -14.99 17.87 3.07
N ARG A 188 -13.99 17.62 3.92
CA ARG A 188 -12.73 18.38 3.93
C ARG A 188 -11.92 18.17 2.66
N LEU A 189 -11.85 16.93 2.18
CA LEU A 189 -11.20 16.60 0.93
C LEU A 189 -11.93 17.25 -0.27
N LYS A 190 -13.25 17.24 -0.27
CA LYS A 190 -14.06 17.93 -1.28
C LYS A 190 -13.79 19.44 -1.29
N ALA A 191 -13.79 20.06 -0.12
CA ALA A 191 -13.48 21.48 0.02
C ALA A 191 -12.03 21.80 -0.38
N TRP A 192 -11.09 20.90 -0.10
CA TRP A 192 -9.71 21.01 -0.56
C TRP A 192 -9.61 20.95 -2.08
N GLY A 193 -10.19 19.93 -2.73
CA GLY A 193 -10.21 19.79 -4.17
C GLY A 193 -10.81 20.99 -4.89
N ALA A 194 -11.88 21.56 -4.33
CA ALA A 194 -12.54 22.75 -4.87
C ALA A 194 -11.62 23.98 -4.94
N LYS A 195 -10.68 24.15 -3.99
CA LYS A 195 -9.67 25.23 -4.02
C LYS A 195 -8.80 25.20 -5.28
N PHE A 196 -8.55 23.99 -5.80
CA PHE A 196 -7.73 23.75 -6.99
C PHE A 196 -8.55 23.49 -8.25
N LYS A 197 -9.88 23.65 -8.17
CA LYS A 197 -10.81 23.38 -9.29
C LYS A 197 -10.66 21.94 -9.80
N ALA A 198 -10.46 20.99 -8.89
CA ALA A 198 -10.41 19.58 -9.25
C ALA A 198 -11.70 19.17 -9.99
N GLY A 199 -11.53 18.69 -11.20
CA GLY A 199 -12.62 18.28 -12.10
C GLY A 199 -12.78 16.76 -12.17
N PRO A 200 -13.59 16.29 -13.12
CA PRO A 200 -13.76 14.87 -13.39
C PRO A 200 -12.43 14.13 -13.57
N GLY A 201 -12.35 12.89 -13.13
CA GLY A 201 -11.11 12.10 -13.21
C GLY A 201 -10.10 12.38 -12.11
N TRP A 202 -10.41 13.26 -11.15
CA TRP A 202 -9.58 13.49 -9.96
C TRP A 202 -10.34 13.09 -8.70
N THR A 203 -9.89 12.01 -8.06
CA THR A 203 -10.48 11.45 -6.84
C THR A 203 -9.60 11.74 -5.63
N PHE A 204 -10.20 12.16 -4.54
CA PHE A 204 -9.55 12.33 -3.24
C PHE A 204 -10.00 11.22 -2.31
N VAL A 205 -9.06 10.59 -1.61
CA VAL A 205 -9.29 9.34 -0.87
C VAL A 205 -8.93 9.52 0.60
N THR A 206 -9.84 9.10 1.46
CA THR A 206 -9.67 8.91 2.90
C THR A 206 -10.32 7.60 3.33
N GLY A 207 -10.44 7.34 4.63
CA GLY A 207 -11.11 6.15 5.13
C GLY A 207 -10.70 5.80 6.55
N ASP A 208 -10.91 4.55 6.92
CA ASP A 208 -10.41 4.03 8.18
C ASP A 208 -8.88 4.11 8.25
N LYS A 209 -8.38 4.50 9.43
CA LYS A 209 -6.94 4.73 9.61
C LYS A 209 -6.11 3.50 9.31
N GLU A 210 -6.56 2.33 9.72
CA GLU A 210 -5.82 1.07 9.49
C GLU A 210 -5.74 0.74 8.01
N GLN A 211 -6.84 0.94 7.26
CA GLN A 211 -6.88 0.72 5.81
C GLN A 211 -5.97 1.71 5.07
N ILE A 212 -6.03 2.98 5.46
CA ILE A 212 -5.16 4.02 4.87
C ILE A 212 -3.69 3.77 5.23
N ASP A 213 -3.35 3.44 6.47
CA ASP A 213 -1.97 3.11 6.87
C ASP A 213 -1.41 1.92 6.07
N LYS A 214 -2.21 0.88 5.86
CA LYS A 214 -1.86 -0.29 5.02
C LYS A 214 -1.60 0.13 3.57
N LEU A 215 -2.44 1.00 3.03
CA LEU A 215 -2.28 1.54 1.68
C LEU A 215 -1.01 2.38 1.55
N LEU A 216 -0.79 3.32 2.47
CA LEU A 216 0.39 4.18 2.49
C LEU A 216 1.67 3.35 2.63
N TYR A 217 1.66 2.31 3.46
CA TYR A 217 2.80 1.39 3.60
C TYR A 217 3.11 0.68 2.28
N ALA A 218 2.11 0.12 1.63
CA ALA A 218 2.28 -0.58 0.35
C ALA A 218 2.78 0.35 -0.76
N LEU A 219 2.32 1.61 -0.76
CA LEU A 219 2.76 2.64 -1.69
C LEU A 219 4.08 3.30 -1.29
N GLY A 220 4.71 2.90 -0.16
CA GLY A 220 5.96 3.48 0.32
C GLY A 220 5.86 4.96 0.66
N ALA A 221 4.71 5.39 1.16
CA ALA A 221 4.39 6.76 1.56
C ALA A 221 4.11 6.90 3.05
N SER A 222 4.31 5.82 3.84
CA SER A 222 4.15 5.85 5.30
C SER A 222 5.18 6.75 5.96
N VAL A 223 4.73 7.59 6.87
CA VAL A 223 5.55 8.47 7.69
C VAL A 223 5.09 8.41 9.14
N SER A 224 6.00 8.66 10.08
CA SER A 224 5.67 8.68 11.51
C SER A 224 4.82 9.88 11.90
N ARG A 225 4.96 10.99 11.20
CA ARG A 225 4.18 12.22 11.35
C ARG A 225 3.82 12.72 9.97
N ARG A 226 2.59 13.21 9.81
CA ARG A 226 2.08 13.72 8.52
C ARG A 226 2.94 14.85 7.92
N GLU A 227 3.60 15.63 8.77
CA GLU A 227 4.47 16.73 8.36
C GLU A 227 5.77 16.24 7.70
N ASP A 228 6.16 14.99 7.95
CA ASP A 228 7.40 14.39 7.43
C ASP A 228 7.20 13.72 6.05
N HIS A 229 5.97 13.76 5.49
CA HIS A 229 5.75 13.20 4.17
C HIS A 229 6.43 14.03 3.09
N SER A 230 7.08 13.35 2.15
CA SER A 230 7.74 14.01 1.02
C SER A 230 6.74 14.22 -0.14
N PRO A 231 6.93 15.26 -0.97
CA PRO A 231 6.14 15.45 -2.17
C PRO A 231 6.49 14.35 -3.18
N THR A 232 5.79 13.25 -3.08
CA THR A 232 5.95 12.08 -3.94
C THR A 232 4.76 11.98 -4.89
N VAL A 233 5.04 11.72 -6.16
CA VAL A 233 4.03 11.35 -7.15
C VAL A 233 4.37 9.97 -7.71
N ILE A 234 3.39 9.08 -7.72
CA ILE A 234 3.46 7.77 -8.34
C ILE A 234 2.61 7.81 -9.60
N VAL A 235 3.18 7.45 -10.73
CA VAL A 235 2.44 7.31 -11.99
C VAL A 235 2.54 5.85 -12.43
N GLY A 236 1.41 5.25 -12.76
CA GLY A 236 1.40 3.85 -13.15
C GLY A 236 0.29 3.50 -14.13
N ASN A 237 0.55 2.47 -14.92
CA ASN A 237 -0.42 1.83 -15.79
C ASN A 237 -0.54 0.37 -15.37
N ASP A 238 -1.70 0.04 -14.80
CA ASP A 238 -1.94 -1.29 -14.23
C ASP A 238 -1.95 -2.38 -15.31
N LEU A 239 -2.56 -2.11 -16.48
CA LEU A 239 -2.61 -3.07 -17.60
C LEU A 239 -1.22 -3.40 -18.14
N LYS A 240 -0.36 -2.40 -18.24
CA LYS A 240 1.00 -2.56 -18.77
C LYS A 240 2.00 -3.00 -17.68
N GLY A 241 1.59 -2.96 -16.41
CA GLY A 241 2.45 -3.26 -15.26
C GLY A 241 3.60 -2.26 -15.07
N VAL A 242 3.44 -1.07 -15.62
CA VAL A 242 4.46 0.00 -15.63
C VAL A 242 4.19 0.96 -14.50
N TRP A 243 5.16 1.14 -13.60
CA TRP A 243 5.05 2.03 -12.45
C TRP A 243 6.34 2.82 -12.28
N THR A 244 6.20 4.11 -12.05
CA THR A 244 7.31 5.01 -11.80
C THR A 244 7.00 5.97 -10.66
N ARG A 245 8.03 6.55 -10.07
CA ARG A 245 7.91 7.47 -8.95
C ARG A 245 8.82 8.68 -9.16
N THR A 246 8.29 9.87 -8.91
CA THR A 246 9.08 11.10 -8.85
C THR A 246 8.98 11.74 -7.47
N TYR A 247 10.02 12.43 -7.07
CA TYR A 247 10.12 13.13 -5.79
C TYR A 247 10.28 14.63 -6.02
N GLY A 248 9.79 15.40 -5.08
CA GLY A 248 9.85 16.85 -5.15
C GLY A 248 8.67 17.47 -5.89
N LEU A 249 8.68 18.79 -6.02
CA LEU A 249 7.66 19.55 -6.73
C LEU A 249 7.97 19.50 -8.23
N ALA A 250 7.48 18.47 -8.90
CA ALA A 250 7.61 18.35 -10.34
C ALA A 250 6.98 19.56 -11.06
N ARG A 251 7.65 20.06 -12.11
CA ARG A 251 7.05 21.05 -13.00
C ARG A 251 5.89 20.42 -13.76
N THR A 252 4.91 21.24 -14.13
CA THR A 252 3.71 20.77 -14.87
C THR A 252 4.11 19.93 -16.10
N THR A 253 5.02 20.45 -16.94
CA THR A 253 5.49 19.76 -18.14
C THR A 253 6.18 18.43 -17.85
N GLN A 254 6.95 18.34 -16.78
CA GLN A 254 7.61 17.08 -16.38
C GLN A 254 6.60 16.03 -15.92
N LEU A 255 5.58 16.44 -15.17
CA LEU A 255 4.55 15.51 -14.73
C LEU A 255 3.67 15.06 -15.92
N GLU A 256 3.33 15.97 -16.82
CA GLU A 256 2.59 15.65 -18.04
C GLU A 256 3.36 14.65 -18.92
N GLU A 257 4.64 14.92 -19.19
CA GLU A 257 5.52 14.04 -19.95
C GLU A 257 5.63 12.65 -19.30
N LEU A 258 5.79 12.60 -17.97
CA LEU A 258 5.85 11.35 -17.23
C LEU A 258 4.53 10.54 -17.38
N ILE A 259 3.39 11.21 -17.28
CA ILE A 259 2.08 10.58 -17.45
C ILE A 259 1.94 10.04 -18.88
N MET A 260 2.30 10.83 -19.90
CA MET A 260 2.20 10.42 -21.30
C MET A 260 3.09 9.20 -21.59
N ASN A 261 4.33 9.20 -21.10
CA ASN A 261 5.23 8.04 -21.22
C ASN A 261 4.64 6.77 -20.59
N VAL A 262 4.00 6.89 -19.42
CA VAL A 262 3.35 5.75 -18.76
C VAL A 262 2.10 5.28 -19.52
N ILE A 263 1.31 6.19 -20.09
CA ILE A 263 0.17 5.85 -20.99
C ILE A 263 0.68 5.04 -22.18
N GLU A 264 1.77 5.45 -22.80
CA GLU A 264 2.38 4.77 -23.94
C GLU A 264 3.09 3.46 -23.56
N GLY A 265 3.42 3.29 -22.27
CA GLY A 265 4.17 2.14 -21.75
C GLY A 265 5.69 2.33 -21.82
N ASN A 266 6.13 3.56 -22.09
CA ASN A 266 7.52 3.94 -22.10
C ASN A 266 7.93 4.41 -20.70
N VAL A 267 8.89 3.71 -20.07
CA VAL A 267 9.52 4.16 -18.80
C VAL A 267 10.94 4.51 -19.12
N ASP A 268 11.20 5.79 -19.29
CA ASP A 268 12.57 6.28 -19.42
C ASP A 268 13.15 6.50 -18.01
N GLU A 269 14.23 5.78 -17.70
CA GLU A 269 14.99 5.93 -16.46
C GLU A 269 15.51 7.38 -16.24
N SER A 270 15.65 8.15 -17.30
CA SER A 270 16.15 9.53 -17.22
C SER A 270 15.19 10.49 -16.52
N LEU A 271 13.87 10.23 -16.60
CA LEU A 271 12.84 11.06 -15.98
C LEU A 271 12.67 10.81 -14.48
N THR A 272 13.17 9.68 -13.97
CA THR A 272 13.14 9.35 -12.55
C THR A 272 14.31 9.96 -11.76
N LYS A 273 15.34 10.43 -12.46
CA LYS A 273 16.47 11.17 -11.88
C LYS A 273 16.09 12.64 -11.71
N GLY A 274 15.15 12.90 -10.80
CA GLY A 274 14.90 14.23 -10.29
C GLY A 274 16.23 14.78 -9.78
N THR A 275 16.68 15.88 -10.35
CA THR A 275 17.88 16.65 -10.00
C THR A 275 17.83 17.05 -8.53
N ALA A 276 18.26 16.17 -7.65
CA ALA A 276 18.82 16.58 -6.40
C ALA A 276 20.24 17.11 -6.71
N LYS A 277 20.32 18.38 -7.08
CA LYS A 277 21.57 19.11 -6.99
C LYS A 277 21.66 19.69 -5.58
N PRO A 278 22.79 19.52 -4.89
CA PRO A 278 23.00 19.92 -3.49
C PRO A 278 22.78 21.42 -3.24
#